data_07225791b13275a6cd63c8e399a9df4a
#
_entry.id   07225791b13275a6cd63c8e399a9df4a
#
_cell.length_a   1.000
_cell.length_b   1.000
_cell.length_c   1.000
_cell.angle_alpha   90.00
_cell.angle_beta   90.00
_cell.angle_gamma   90.00
#
_symmetry.space_group_name_H-M   'P 1'
#
loop_
_entity.id
_entity.type
_entity.pdbx_description
1 polymer ?
#
loop_
_entity_poly.entity_id
_entity_poly.type
_entity_poly.pdbx_seq_one_letter_code
_entity_poly.pdbx_strand_id
1 'polypeptide(L)'
;MDKRIYIIGAGFAGQTIASDIRRKKIFGKVNAFLDDDKSIIGSTIDGIPVLGPIDSVTSILSNSDLDEAIIAIPSAPTERIREIYETLVKNGFNHIKILPGISQVIEGTAHLVQTREIDPLDILGRTPIAISLKESLNYLRGKRVLITGAGGSIGSELARQLLSGGAERLYLLGHGENSICQIFRELKVLQTEGVGEKATVVPIIGDMRNREYIDYIIKQTKCNVIFHCAAYKHVPMMEENQVAAIENNVFGTKNLLDAAIKHKVDRFVLISTDKAVAPVSVYGVSKMLCEKLVLEYAKKANKNQAVMFVRFGNVLGSRGSILPLFQSQIKTGGPITVTDEKMERFFMTIPEACSLVLQTGGVGKNGQSYLLDMGEPIKIIDLAKQIIKFSGLEPYKDIDIKIVGARKGERLVEPLWLKEENPTATDYPKILQLENKEYEDGRLDTLLQKLYPICFYTQGAEQDFRNKEKLVKLLCQDCQSLKDFYEEIKTDGQKRTDIL
;
A
#
# COMPACT_ATOMS: atom_id res chain seq x y z
N MET A 1 -20.98 24.59 -21.88
CA MET A 1 -21.38 25.16 -20.56
C MET A 1 -20.24 24.89 -19.59
N ASP A 2 -19.87 25.88 -18.80
CA ASP A 2 -18.82 25.67 -17.78
C ASP A 2 -19.34 24.71 -16.71
N LYS A 3 -18.54 23.71 -16.37
CA LYS A 3 -18.84 22.73 -15.34
C LYS A 3 -19.02 23.44 -13.98
N ARG A 4 -20.14 23.16 -13.30
CA ARG A 4 -20.40 23.70 -11.95
C ARG A 4 -19.76 22.80 -10.91
N ILE A 5 -19.01 23.41 -9.99
CA ILE A 5 -18.31 22.70 -8.92
C ILE A 5 -18.90 23.12 -7.57
N TYR A 6 -19.20 22.14 -6.73
CA TYR A 6 -19.65 22.33 -5.36
C TYR A 6 -18.59 21.80 -4.42
N ILE A 7 -18.17 22.62 -3.45
CA ILE A 7 -17.14 22.22 -2.47
C ILE A 7 -17.83 21.93 -1.13
N ILE A 8 -17.70 20.72 -0.65
CA ILE A 8 -18.24 20.28 0.63
C ILE A 8 -17.19 20.56 1.71
N GLY A 9 -17.50 21.52 2.59
CA GLY A 9 -16.60 22.10 3.57
C GLY A 9 -16.10 23.50 3.12
N ALA A 10 -16.47 24.53 3.88
CA ALA A 10 -16.07 25.91 3.65
C ALA A 10 -14.87 26.34 4.52
N GLY A 11 -14.23 25.40 5.21
CA GLY A 11 -13.03 25.61 6.00
C GLY A 11 -11.80 25.88 5.14
N PHE A 12 -10.63 25.97 5.79
CA PHE A 12 -9.36 26.29 5.13
C PHE A 12 -9.08 25.44 3.87
N ALA A 13 -9.29 24.14 3.93
CA ALA A 13 -9.05 23.22 2.80
C ALA A 13 -9.94 23.55 1.61
N GLY A 14 -11.24 23.75 1.83
CA GLY A 14 -12.20 24.10 0.77
C GLY A 14 -11.91 25.44 0.14
N GLN A 15 -11.55 26.44 0.93
CA GLN A 15 -11.19 27.79 0.45
C GLN A 15 -9.92 27.73 -0.43
N THR A 16 -8.92 26.97 -0.04
CA THR A 16 -7.69 26.78 -0.84
C THR A 16 -7.98 26.13 -2.18
N ILE A 17 -8.82 25.07 -2.20
CA ILE A 17 -9.25 24.41 -3.45
C ILE A 17 -10.03 25.40 -4.33
N ALA A 18 -10.94 26.19 -3.77
CA ALA A 18 -11.69 27.18 -4.51
C ALA A 18 -10.77 28.24 -5.15
N SER A 19 -9.76 28.71 -4.42
CA SER A 19 -8.74 29.63 -4.92
C SER A 19 -7.95 29.03 -6.08
N ASP A 20 -7.54 27.74 -5.98
CA ASP A 20 -6.82 27.04 -7.04
C ASP A 20 -7.68 26.91 -8.32
N ILE A 21 -8.96 26.55 -8.19
CA ILE A 21 -9.89 26.44 -9.33
C ILE A 21 -10.01 27.80 -10.02
N ARG A 22 -10.18 28.88 -9.24
CA ARG A 22 -10.29 30.25 -9.78
C ARG A 22 -9.02 30.68 -10.53
N ARG A 23 -7.85 30.35 -9.99
CA ARG A 23 -6.55 30.67 -10.60
C ARG A 23 -6.33 29.94 -11.92
N LYS A 24 -6.68 28.64 -11.98
CA LYS A 24 -6.40 27.78 -13.13
C LYS A 24 -7.41 27.92 -14.27
N LYS A 25 -8.63 28.37 -14.02
CA LYS A 25 -9.73 28.65 -14.98
C LYS A 25 -10.15 27.51 -15.93
N ILE A 26 -9.54 26.34 -15.85
CA ILE A 26 -9.77 25.20 -16.77
C ILE A 26 -10.67 24.10 -16.20
N PHE A 27 -10.96 24.13 -14.91
CA PHE A 27 -11.70 23.08 -14.22
C PHE A 27 -13.22 23.33 -14.12
N GLY A 28 -13.67 24.55 -14.46
CA GLY A 28 -15.05 24.99 -14.28
C GLY A 28 -15.17 26.15 -13.28
N LYS A 29 -16.38 26.40 -12.80
CA LYS A 29 -16.68 27.47 -11.85
C LYS A 29 -17.14 26.91 -10.52
N VAL A 30 -16.56 27.34 -9.41
CA VAL A 30 -17.11 27.05 -8.08
C VAL A 30 -18.43 27.79 -7.90
N ASN A 31 -19.50 27.02 -7.72
CA ASN A 31 -20.85 27.55 -7.63
C ASN A 31 -21.25 27.87 -6.19
N ALA A 32 -20.89 27.00 -5.25
CA ALA A 32 -21.13 27.21 -3.82
C ALA A 32 -20.20 26.32 -2.97
N PHE A 33 -20.03 26.75 -1.72
CA PHE A 33 -19.65 25.85 -0.62
C PHE A 33 -20.92 25.26 0.01
N LEU A 34 -20.78 24.02 0.52
CA LEU A 34 -21.80 23.37 1.37
C LEU A 34 -21.15 23.08 2.72
N ASP A 35 -21.73 23.59 3.79
CA ASP A 35 -21.17 23.42 5.15
C ASP A 35 -22.29 23.24 6.17
N ASP A 36 -21.98 22.60 7.31
CA ASP A 36 -22.88 22.37 8.42
C ASP A 36 -22.78 23.46 9.51
N ASP A 37 -21.75 24.33 9.43
CA ASP A 37 -21.55 25.42 10.40
C ASP A 37 -22.59 26.53 10.21
N LYS A 38 -23.54 26.57 11.12
CA LYS A 38 -24.62 27.56 11.12
C LYS A 38 -24.12 29.00 11.17
N SER A 39 -22.90 29.25 11.64
CA SER A 39 -22.36 30.62 11.76
C SER A 39 -21.92 31.21 10.40
N ILE A 40 -21.67 30.34 9.41
CA ILE A 40 -21.21 30.76 8.07
C ILE A 40 -22.24 30.48 6.98
N ILE A 41 -23.24 29.66 7.21
CA ILE A 41 -24.34 29.43 6.25
C ILE A 41 -25.06 30.74 5.94
N GLY A 42 -25.30 31.02 4.64
CA GLY A 42 -25.89 32.26 4.16
C GLY A 42 -24.88 33.39 3.94
N SER A 43 -23.62 33.20 4.32
CA SER A 43 -22.53 34.16 4.01
C SER A 43 -21.91 33.92 2.63
N THR A 44 -20.94 34.75 2.27
CA THR A 44 -20.11 34.56 1.08
C THR A 44 -18.63 34.58 1.47
N ILE A 45 -17.86 33.62 0.93
CA ILE A 45 -16.42 33.56 1.09
C ILE A 45 -15.79 33.77 -0.28
N ASP A 46 -15.00 34.86 -0.42
CA ASP A 46 -14.40 35.26 -1.70
C ASP A 46 -15.41 35.39 -2.87
N GLY A 47 -16.64 35.80 -2.58
CA GLY A 47 -17.70 35.94 -3.57
C GLY A 47 -18.40 34.62 -3.94
N ILE A 48 -18.11 33.50 -3.26
CA ILE A 48 -18.76 32.22 -3.41
C ILE A 48 -19.73 32.03 -2.24
N PRO A 49 -21.04 31.75 -2.49
CA PRO A 49 -22.02 31.58 -1.41
C PRO A 49 -21.75 30.31 -0.60
N VAL A 50 -21.99 30.37 0.69
CA VAL A 50 -22.00 29.22 1.60
C VAL A 50 -23.44 28.78 1.82
N LEU A 51 -23.79 27.61 1.33
CA LEU A 51 -25.09 26.98 1.44
C LEU A 51 -25.03 25.86 2.48
N GLY A 52 -26.18 25.41 2.98
CA GLY A 52 -26.22 24.31 3.94
C GLY A 52 -27.55 24.23 4.69
N PRO A 53 -27.66 23.29 5.62
CA PRO A 53 -26.68 22.25 5.95
C PRO A 53 -26.47 21.24 4.80
N ILE A 54 -25.38 20.47 4.85
CA ILE A 54 -25.00 19.49 3.79
C ILE A 54 -26.13 18.51 3.49
N ASP A 55 -26.84 18.06 4.51
CA ASP A 55 -27.97 17.13 4.35
C ASP A 55 -29.19 17.72 3.60
N SER A 56 -29.22 19.04 3.42
CA SER A 56 -30.27 19.77 2.67
C SER A 56 -29.96 19.91 1.17
N VAL A 57 -28.91 19.28 0.67
CA VAL A 57 -28.50 19.35 -0.75
C VAL A 57 -29.66 19.10 -1.72
N THR A 58 -30.55 18.16 -1.38
CA THR A 58 -31.75 17.81 -2.20
C THR A 58 -32.69 19.00 -2.42
N SER A 59 -32.80 19.89 -1.43
CA SER A 59 -33.67 21.08 -1.51
C SER A 59 -32.97 22.31 -2.09
N ILE A 60 -31.62 22.29 -2.10
CA ILE A 60 -30.81 23.45 -2.48
C ILE A 60 -30.39 23.37 -3.96
N LEU A 61 -30.15 22.16 -4.46
CA LEU A 61 -29.62 21.95 -5.81
C LEU A 61 -30.64 21.26 -6.72
N SER A 62 -30.80 21.79 -7.92
CA SER A 62 -31.55 21.12 -8.99
C SER A 62 -30.65 20.11 -9.69
N ASN A 63 -31.16 18.90 -9.98
CA ASN A 63 -30.44 17.83 -10.68
C ASN A 63 -29.81 18.34 -11.99
N SER A 64 -28.52 18.04 -12.14
CA SER A 64 -27.80 18.29 -13.40
C SER A 64 -26.61 17.34 -13.52
N ASP A 65 -26.55 16.57 -14.59
CA ASP A 65 -25.49 15.61 -14.91
C ASP A 65 -24.09 16.22 -15.12
N LEU A 66 -23.99 17.54 -15.06
CA LEU A 66 -22.74 18.29 -15.30
C LEU A 66 -22.05 18.75 -14.01
N ASP A 67 -22.61 18.47 -12.84
CA ASP A 67 -22.11 18.97 -11.59
C ASP A 67 -21.02 18.05 -10.99
N GLU A 68 -19.96 18.66 -10.46
CA GLU A 68 -18.89 17.99 -9.74
C GLU A 68 -18.94 18.40 -8.27
N ALA A 69 -18.82 17.43 -7.37
CA ALA A 69 -18.65 17.68 -5.95
C ALA A 69 -17.21 17.39 -5.51
N ILE A 70 -16.66 18.23 -4.64
CA ILE A 70 -15.34 18.01 -4.04
C ILE A 70 -15.51 18.02 -2.51
N ILE A 71 -15.34 16.86 -1.88
CA ILE A 71 -15.39 16.73 -0.42
C ILE A 71 -14.05 17.21 0.15
N ALA A 72 -14.07 18.40 0.77
CA ALA A 72 -12.89 19.09 1.29
C ALA A 72 -12.91 19.24 2.82
N ILE A 73 -13.26 18.15 3.52
CA ILE A 73 -13.33 18.04 4.99
C ILE A 73 -12.40 16.94 5.49
N PRO A 74 -11.08 17.10 5.36
CA PRO A 74 -10.09 16.05 5.61
C PRO A 74 -10.04 15.57 7.07
N SER A 75 -10.69 16.27 8.01
CA SER A 75 -10.83 15.89 9.42
C SER A 75 -12.11 15.12 9.75
N ALA A 76 -13.03 14.97 8.78
CA ALA A 76 -14.29 14.28 9.05
C ALA A 76 -14.07 12.77 9.24
N PRO A 77 -14.82 12.14 10.16
CA PRO A 77 -14.83 10.69 10.31
C PRO A 77 -15.39 10.01 9.05
N THR A 78 -14.98 8.76 8.82
CA THR A 78 -15.37 7.99 7.62
C THR A 78 -16.88 7.83 7.48
N GLU A 79 -17.60 7.65 8.61
CA GLU A 79 -19.06 7.57 8.63
C GLU A 79 -19.69 8.83 8.04
N ARG A 80 -19.18 10.02 8.41
CA ARG A 80 -19.69 11.30 7.87
C ARG A 80 -19.36 11.46 6.39
N ILE A 81 -18.19 11.06 5.96
CA ILE A 81 -17.81 11.06 4.53
C ILE A 81 -18.76 10.15 3.73
N ARG A 82 -19.10 8.97 4.25
CA ARG A 82 -20.05 8.05 3.63
C ARG A 82 -21.45 8.65 3.51
N GLU A 83 -21.99 9.23 4.57
CA GLU A 83 -23.32 9.88 4.56
C GLU A 83 -23.38 11.00 3.53
N ILE A 84 -22.34 11.85 3.48
CA ILE A 84 -22.22 12.92 2.49
C ILE A 84 -22.17 12.34 1.08
N TYR A 85 -21.35 11.32 0.84
CA TYR A 85 -21.25 10.68 -0.46
C TYR A 85 -22.59 10.11 -0.92
N GLU A 86 -23.28 9.33 -0.07
CA GLU A 86 -24.60 8.75 -0.38
C GLU A 86 -25.62 9.86 -0.70
N THR A 87 -25.57 10.97 0.04
CA THR A 87 -26.44 12.13 -0.19
C THR A 87 -26.14 12.76 -1.56
N LEU A 88 -24.87 12.95 -1.92
CA LEU A 88 -24.47 13.50 -3.21
C LEU A 88 -24.87 12.59 -4.39
N VAL A 89 -24.65 11.27 -4.26
CA VAL A 89 -25.07 10.29 -5.29
C VAL A 89 -26.58 10.31 -5.50
N LYS A 90 -27.38 10.30 -4.43
CA LYS A 90 -28.84 10.40 -4.50
C LYS A 90 -29.30 11.68 -5.21
N ASN A 91 -28.53 12.74 -5.13
CA ASN A 91 -28.82 14.02 -5.77
C ASN A 91 -28.24 14.15 -7.21
N GLY A 92 -27.73 13.07 -7.79
CA GLY A 92 -27.32 13.01 -9.18
C GLY A 92 -25.91 13.51 -9.47
N PHE A 93 -25.05 13.65 -8.45
CA PHE A 93 -23.64 13.92 -8.70
C PHE A 93 -22.94 12.68 -9.23
N ASN A 94 -22.45 12.74 -10.48
CA ASN A 94 -21.74 11.64 -11.13
C ASN A 94 -20.21 11.72 -10.94
N HIS A 95 -19.70 12.89 -10.58
CA HIS A 95 -18.29 13.12 -10.35
C HIS A 95 -18.07 13.67 -8.94
N ILE A 96 -17.66 12.79 -8.03
CA ILE A 96 -17.41 13.14 -6.64
C ILE A 96 -15.94 12.91 -6.33
N LYS A 97 -15.22 13.97 -6.03
CA LYS A 97 -13.82 13.94 -5.60
C LYS A 97 -13.70 14.15 -4.10
N ILE A 98 -12.62 13.66 -3.54
CA ILE A 98 -12.27 13.88 -2.14
C ILE A 98 -10.86 14.46 -2.04
N LEU A 99 -10.69 15.41 -1.13
CA LEU A 99 -9.37 15.76 -0.61
C LEU A 99 -9.03 14.73 0.48
N PRO A 100 -7.97 13.96 0.33
CA PRO A 100 -7.55 12.98 1.32
C PRO A 100 -7.32 13.60 2.70
N GLY A 101 -7.37 12.78 3.78
CA GLY A 101 -7.28 13.24 5.17
C GLY A 101 -6.02 14.04 5.50
N ILE A 102 -6.03 14.76 6.61
CA ILE A 102 -4.97 15.70 7.06
C ILE A 102 -3.58 15.05 7.10
N SER A 103 -3.48 13.75 7.34
CA SER A 103 -2.22 13.01 7.26
C SER A 103 -1.55 13.03 5.89
N GLN A 104 -2.26 13.43 4.85
CA GLN A 104 -1.78 13.52 3.47
C GLN A 104 -1.54 14.97 3.03
N VAL A 105 -1.96 15.94 3.83
CA VAL A 105 -1.79 17.39 3.62
C VAL A 105 -0.71 17.90 4.59
N ILE A 106 0.55 17.61 4.30
CA ILE A 106 1.65 17.71 5.28
C ILE A 106 2.07 19.15 5.58
N GLU A 107 1.87 20.11 4.69
CA GLU A 107 2.33 21.50 4.88
C GLU A 107 1.20 22.49 5.24
N GLY A 108 0.00 22.01 5.59
CA GLY A 108 -1.13 22.89 5.93
C GLY A 108 -1.74 23.59 4.73
N THR A 109 -1.32 23.28 3.51
CA THR A 109 -1.87 23.80 2.25
C THR A 109 -2.54 22.68 1.48
N ALA A 110 -3.86 22.75 1.35
CA ALA A 110 -4.62 21.83 0.51
C ALA A 110 -4.60 22.36 -0.94
N HIS A 111 -4.21 21.54 -1.90
CA HIS A 111 -4.18 21.94 -3.31
C HIS A 111 -5.17 21.09 -4.12
N LEU A 112 -5.78 21.71 -5.15
CA LEU A 112 -6.69 21.01 -6.07
C LEU A 112 -6.05 19.77 -6.70
N VAL A 113 -4.75 19.78 -6.96
CA VAL A 113 -4.00 18.65 -7.53
C VAL A 113 -3.99 17.42 -6.60
N GLN A 114 -4.25 17.61 -5.31
CA GLN A 114 -4.32 16.51 -4.32
C GLN A 114 -5.71 15.86 -4.26
N THR A 115 -6.71 16.45 -4.90
CA THR A 115 -8.05 15.84 -4.97
C THR A 115 -8.05 14.67 -5.96
N ARG A 116 -8.75 13.61 -5.60
CA ARG A 116 -8.94 12.43 -6.45
C ARG A 116 -10.40 11.99 -6.43
N GLU A 117 -10.82 11.20 -7.40
CA GLU A 117 -12.11 10.52 -7.33
C GLU A 117 -12.22 9.76 -6.02
N ILE A 118 -13.41 9.81 -5.42
CA ILE A 118 -13.67 9.07 -4.19
C ILE A 118 -13.59 7.57 -4.49
N ASP A 119 -12.85 6.85 -3.66
CA ASP A 119 -12.75 5.41 -3.77
C ASP A 119 -13.71 4.76 -2.76
N PRO A 120 -14.36 3.62 -3.08
CA PRO A 120 -15.13 2.85 -2.11
C PRO A 120 -14.45 2.69 -0.74
N LEU A 121 -13.14 2.77 -0.72
CA LEU A 121 -12.32 2.62 0.47
C LEU A 121 -12.35 3.81 1.42
N ASP A 122 -12.59 4.99 0.90
CA ASP A 122 -12.76 6.19 1.72
C ASP A 122 -14.01 6.09 2.61
N ILE A 123 -14.88 5.12 2.28
CA ILE A 123 -16.21 4.93 2.88
C ILE A 123 -16.31 3.60 3.65
N LEU A 124 -15.45 2.62 3.37
CA LEU A 124 -15.52 1.27 3.96
C LEU A 124 -15.02 1.15 5.40
N GLY A 125 -14.98 2.24 6.15
CA GLY A 125 -15.09 2.12 7.61
C GLY A 125 -13.79 2.08 8.40
N ARG A 126 -12.72 2.82 8.01
CA ARG A 126 -11.67 3.17 8.96
C ARG A 126 -11.52 4.67 9.05
N THR A 127 -11.62 5.18 10.27
CA THR A 127 -11.23 6.57 10.57
C THR A 127 -9.73 6.69 10.26
N PRO A 128 -9.32 7.53 9.30
CA PRO A 128 -7.90 7.79 9.08
C PRO A 128 -7.28 8.29 10.37
N ILE A 129 -6.17 7.68 10.79
CA ILE A 129 -5.47 8.14 11.98
C ILE A 129 -4.76 9.43 11.59
N ALA A 130 -5.06 10.49 12.32
CA ALA A 130 -4.29 11.74 12.25
C ALA A 130 -2.91 11.52 12.90
N ILE A 131 -1.96 11.00 12.12
CA ILE A 131 -0.56 10.94 12.53
C ILE A 131 0.02 12.32 12.24
N SER A 132 0.64 12.95 13.26
CA SER A 132 1.46 14.14 13.01
C SER A 132 2.71 13.74 12.21
N LEU A 133 2.57 13.67 10.89
CA LEU A 133 3.68 13.35 9.99
C LEU A 133 4.81 14.37 10.14
N LYS A 134 4.51 15.62 10.50
CA LYS A 134 5.51 16.66 10.68
C LYS A 134 6.54 16.30 11.77
N GLU A 135 6.10 15.73 12.88
CA GLU A 135 7.01 15.27 13.95
C GLU A 135 7.64 13.92 13.61
N SER A 136 6.81 12.98 13.10
CA SER A 136 7.25 11.63 12.74
C SER A 136 8.27 11.62 11.59
N LEU A 137 8.28 12.61 10.71
CA LEU A 137 9.20 12.71 9.57
C LEU A 137 10.45 13.58 9.83
N ASN A 138 10.64 14.12 11.04
CA ASN A 138 11.82 14.94 11.35
C ASN A 138 13.14 14.21 11.02
N TYR A 139 13.21 12.89 11.20
CA TYR A 139 14.41 12.10 10.87
C TYR A 139 14.72 12.03 9.38
N LEU A 140 13.76 12.37 8.52
CA LEU A 140 13.90 12.35 7.04
C LEU A 140 14.20 13.74 6.45
N ARG A 141 14.07 14.80 7.25
CA ARG A 141 14.38 16.16 6.77
C ARG A 141 15.84 16.28 6.37
N GLY A 142 16.08 16.81 5.17
CA GLY A 142 17.42 16.94 4.62
C GLY A 142 18.11 15.60 4.31
N LYS A 143 17.39 14.47 4.35
CA LYS A 143 17.93 13.15 4.06
C LYS A 143 17.72 12.75 2.61
N ARG A 144 18.60 11.85 2.15
CA ARG A 144 18.54 11.19 0.85
C ARG A 144 17.87 9.84 1.04
N VAL A 145 16.72 9.65 0.42
CA VAL A 145 15.88 8.46 0.59
C VAL A 145 15.81 7.68 -0.71
N LEU A 146 16.14 6.40 -0.67
CA LEU A 146 15.97 5.46 -1.78
C LEU A 146 14.70 4.63 -1.52
N ILE A 147 13.82 4.59 -2.50
CA ILE A 147 12.62 3.76 -2.49
C ILE A 147 12.75 2.72 -3.58
N THR A 148 12.83 1.44 -3.24
CA THR A 148 12.78 0.37 -4.22
C THR A 148 11.34 -0.01 -4.51
N GLY A 149 11.03 -0.39 -5.74
CA GLY A 149 9.64 -0.59 -6.15
C GLY A 149 8.82 0.70 -6.10
N ALA A 150 9.46 1.85 -6.31
CA ALA A 150 8.86 3.18 -6.22
C ALA A 150 7.67 3.38 -7.16
N GLY A 151 7.59 2.66 -8.28
CA GLY A 151 6.43 2.66 -9.17
C GLY A 151 5.26 1.78 -8.71
N GLY A 152 5.39 1.01 -7.61
CA GLY A 152 4.33 0.20 -7.01
C GLY A 152 3.38 1.02 -6.14
N SER A 153 2.28 0.41 -5.67
CA SER A 153 1.26 1.11 -4.87
C SER A 153 1.82 1.70 -3.57
N ILE A 154 2.60 0.92 -2.81
CA ILE A 154 3.23 1.39 -1.56
C ILE A 154 4.37 2.36 -1.87
N GLY A 155 5.27 2.00 -2.79
CA GLY A 155 6.44 2.84 -3.10
C GLY A 155 6.09 4.21 -3.65
N SER A 156 5.03 4.32 -4.49
CA SER A 156 4.57 5.60 -5.03
C SER A 156 3.94 6.48 -3.94
N GLU A 157 3.19 5.90 -3.02
CA GLU A 157 2.60 6.64 -1.91
C GLU A 157 3.66 7.11 -0.91
N LEU A 158 4.64 6.26 -0.57
CA LEU A 158 5.80 6.69 0.23
C LEU A 158 6.52 7.86 -0.44
N ALA A 159 6.69 7.83 -1.77
CA ALA A 159 7.33 8.92 -2.50
C ALA A 159 6.55 10.25 -2.39
N ARG A 160 5.20 10.21 -2.46
CA ARG A 160 4.34 11.40 -2.26
C ARG A 160 4.48 11.97 -0.84
N GLN A 161 4.37 11.10 0.16
CA GLN A 161 4.47 11.53 1.56
C GLN A 161 5.86 12.04 1.91
N LEU A 162 6.93 11.43 1.39
CA LEU A 162 8.31 11.88 1.57
C LEU A 162 8.61 13.21 0.87
N LEU A 163 8.01 13.43 -0.31
CA LEU A 163 8.13 14.71 -1.02
C LEU A 163 7.62 15.85 -0.14
N SER A 164 6.45 15.68 0.46
CA SER A 164 5.86 16.65 1.39
C SER A 164 6.59 16.71 2.74
N GLY A 165 7.23 15.60 3.17
CA GLY A 165 7.90 15.46 4.46
C GLY A 165 9.28 16.12 4.56
N GLY A 166 9.77 16.79 3.50
CA GLY A 166 11.02 17.56 3.51
C GLY A 166 12.29 16.73 3.30
N ALA A 167 12.21 15.58 2.64
CA ALA A 167 13.38 14.85 2.16
C ALA A 167 14.18 15.72 1.17
N GLU A 168 15.51 15.70 1.25
CA GLU A 168 16.39 16.44 0.33
C GLU A 168 16.35 15.82 -1.07
N ARG A 169 16.46 14.49 -1.13
CA ARG A 169 16.46 13.73 -2.39
C ARG A 169 15.65 12.45 -2.28
N LEU A 170 14.85 12.20 -3.29
CA LEU A 170 14.11 10.97 -3.47
C LEU A 170 14.65 10.21 -4.69
N TYR A 171 15.19 9.02 -4.47
CA TYR A 171 15.61 8.12 -5.52
C TYR A 171 14.53 7.07 -5.74
N LEU A 172 13.94 7.06 -6.92
CA LEU A 172 12.82 6.19 -7.29
C LEU A 172 13.35 4.99 -8.08
N LEU A 173 13.73 3.91 -7.39
CA LEU A 173 14.28 2.71 -8.03
C LEU A 173 13.18 1.71 -8.38
N GLY A 174 13.19 1.23 -9.62
CA GLY A 174 12.35 0.12 -10.07
C GLY A 174 12.75 -0.37 -11.46
N HIS A 175 12.41 -1.63 -11.78
CA HIS A 175 12.71 -2.22 -13.08
C HIS A 175 11.70 -1.83 -14.18
N GLY A 176 10.49 -1.45 -13.80
CA GLY A 176 9.43 -1.09 -14.73
C GLY A 176 9.50 0.39 -15.12
N GLU A 177 10.03 0.71 -16.30
CA GLU A 177 10.18 2.07 -16.81
C GLU A 177 8.89 2.87 -16.72
N ASN A 178 7.78 2.34 -17.26
CA ASN A 178 6.51 3.03 -17.29
C ASN A 178 6.00 3.42 -15.90
N SER A 179 6.13 2.52 -14.92
CA SER A 179 5.67 2.79 -13.56
C SER A 179 6.54 3.83 -12.83
N ILE A 180 7.84 3.83 -13.09
CA ILE A 180 8.75 4.87 -12.58
C ILE A 180 8.50 6.21 -13.26
N CYS A 181 8.31 6.22 -14.58
CA CYS A 181 7.97 7.43 -15.33
C CYS A 181 6.65 8.06 -14.83
N GLN A 182 5.64 7.23 -14.55
CA GLN A 182 4.35 7.69 -14.03
C GLN A 182 4.50 8.42 -12.70
N ILE A 183 5.12 7.78 -11.70
CA ILE A 183 5.30 8.42 -10.39
C ILE A 183 6.23 9.64 -10.46
N PHE A 184 7.29 9.57 -11.27
CA PHE A 184 8.19 10.71 -11.46
C PHE A 184 7.45 11.94 -12.00
N ARG A 185 6.62 11.77 -13.04
CA ARG A 185 5.79 12.86 -13.60
C ARG A 185 4.82 13.42 -12.58
N GLU A 186 4.16 12.54 -11.83
CA GLU A 186 3.22 12.94 -10.78
C GLU A 186 3.90 13.80 -9.70
N LEU A 187 5.07 13.37 -9.20
CA LEU A 187 5.83 14.15 -8.22
C LEU A 187 6.28 15.50 -8.78
N LYS A 188 6.63 15.56 -10.08
CA LYS A 188 6.95 16.83 -10.75
C LYS A 188 5.76 17.77 -10.82
N VAL A 189 4.56 17.27 -11.08
CA VAL A 189 3.32 18.06 -11.03
C VAL A 189 3.09 18.59 -9.61
N LEU A 190 3.24 17.76 -8.57
CA LEU A 190 3.13 18.20 -7.18
C LEU A 190 4.14 19.29 -6.85
N GLN A 191 5.38 19.18 -7.33
CA GLN A 191 6.41 20.22 -7.15
C GLN A 191 6.05 21.56 -7.81
N THR A 192 5.47 21.54 -9.01
CA THR A 192 5.02 22.77 -9.68
C THR A 192 3.86 23.44 -8.97
N GLU A 193 3.13 22.71 -8.14
CA GLU A 193 2.04 23.21 -7.30
C GLU A 193 2.49 23.59 -5.87
N GLY A 194 3.79 23.61 -5.62
CA GLY A 194 4.36 24.06 -4.34
C GLY A 194 4.64 22.95 -3.32
N VAL A 195 4.36 21.68 -3.65
CA VAL A 195 4.61 20.57 -2.72
C VAL A 195 6.05 20.09 -2.86
N GLY A 196 6.87 20.26 -1.81
CA GLY A 196 8.25 19.76 -1.80
C GLY A 196 9.15 20.36 -2.88
N GLU A 197 8.99 21.64 -3.19
CA GLU A 197 9.71 22.36 -4.27
C GLU A 197 11.22 22.22 -4.21
N LYS A 198 11.79 22.15 -3.00
CA LYS A 198 13.24 22.06 -2.77
C LYS A 198 13.80 20.64 -2.92
N ALA A 199 12.95 19.63 -2.96
CA ALA A 199 13.38 18.25 -3.05
C ALA A 199 13.87 17.91 -4.47
N THR A 200 14.97 17.16 -4.56
CA THR A 200 15.41 16.59 -5.84
C THR A 200 14.82 15.20 -6.02
N VAL A 201 14.04 14.98 -7.07
CA VAL A 201 13.49 13.67 -7.42
C VAL A 201 14.29 13.06 -8.56
N VAL A 202 14.84 11.85 -8.37
CA VAL A 202 15.71 11.16 -9.33
C VAL A 202 15.10 9.79 -9.66
N PRO A 203 14.62 9.56 -10.90
CA PRO A 203 14.20 8.24 -11.33
C PRO A 203 15.40 7.36 -11.64
N ILE A 204 15.35 6.09 -11.24
CA ILE A 204 16.39 5.09 -11.50
C ILE A 204 15.71 3.82 -12.04
N ILE A 205 16.06 3.44 -13.25
CA ILE A 205 15.65 2.16 -13.81
C ILE A 205 16.71 1.12 -13.48
N GLY A 206 16.33 0.10 -12.71
CA GLY A 206 17.26 -0.93 -12.30
C GLY A 206 16.57 -2.13 -11.65
N ASP A 207 17.23 -3.27 -11.77
CA ASP A 207 16.77 -4.56 -11.24
C ASP A 207 17.58 -4.91 -9.98
N MET A 208 16.90 -5.15 -8.87
CA MET A 208 17.56 -5.49 -7.60
C MET A 208 18.26 -6.85 -7.61
N ARG A 209 18.00 -7.70 -8.61
CA ARG A 209 18.72 -8.96 -8.83
C ARG A 209 20.14 -8.75 -9.31
N ASN A 210 20.41 -7.61 -9.95
CA ASN A 210 21.76 -7.24 -10.39
C ASN A 210 22.57 -6.66 -9.23
N ARG A 211 23.39 -7.51 -8.62
CA ARG A 211 24.17 -7.20 -7.42
C ARG A 211 25.13 -6.02 -7.62
N GLU A 212 25.86 -6.03 -8.73
CA GLU A 212 26.88 -5.02 -9.05
C GLU A 212 26.23 -3.67 -9.28
N TYR A 213 25.09 -3.65 -9.97
CA TYR A 213 24.36 -2.41 -10.22
C TYR A 213 23.73 -1.84 -8.94
N ILE A 214 23.20 -2.67 -8.05
CA ILE A 214 22.69 -2.23 -6.74
C ILE A 214 23.80 -1.67 -5.86
N ASP A 215 24.96 -2.33 -5.80
CA ASP A 215 26.13 -1.81 -5.07
C ASP A 215 26.55 -0.43 -5.62
N TYR A 216 26.61 -0.30 -6.96
CA TYR A 216 26.91 0.96 -7.62
C TYR A 216 25.88 2.05 -7.27
N ILE A 217 24.58 1.77 -7.39
CA ILE A 217 23.51 2.74 -7.08
C ILE A 217 23.64 3.25 -5.64
N ILE A 218 23.71 2.35 -4.65
CA ILE A 218 23.77 2.74 -3.24
C ILE A 218 25.04 3.55 -2.95
N LYS A 219 26.17 3.18 -3.53
CA LYS A 219 27.42 3.96 -3.45
C LYS A 219 27.29 5.36 -4.04
N GLN A 220 26.64 5.51 -5.21
CA GLN A 220 26.51 6.81 -5.90
C GLN A 220 25.47 7.71 -5.24
N THR A 221 24.35 7.16 -4.82
CA THR A 221 23.25 7.92 -4.21
C THR A 221 23.62 8.41 -2.81
N LYS A 222 24.49 7.69 -2.10
CA LYS A 222 24.84 7.94 -0.69
C LYS A 222 23.56 8.14 0.14
N CYS A 223 22.56 7.30 -0.13
CA CYS A 223 21.27 7.40 0.55
C CYS A 223 21.42 7.12 2.06
N ASN A 224 20.70 7.89 2.86
CA ASN A 224 20.64 7.72 4.30
C ASN A 224 19.62 6.64 4.68
N VAL A 225 18.52 6.57 3.95
CA VAL A 225 17.39 5.69 4.27
C VAL A 225 16.98 4.92 3.03
N ILE A 226 16.70 3.63 3.19
CA ILE A 226 16.12 2.76 2.17
C ILE A 226 14.77 2.25 2.66
N PHE A 227 13.70 2.53 1.89
CA PHE A 227 12.42 1.83 2.01
C PHE A 227 12.35 0.77 0.91
N HIS A 228 12.39 -0.49 1.33
CA HIS A 228 12.41 -1.63 0.40
C HIS A 228 10.99 -2.17 0.18
N CYS A 229 10.34 -1.68 -0.89
CA CYS A 229 8.98 -2.07 -1.29
C CYS A 229 8.94 -3.02 -2.49
N ALA A 230 10.07 -3.20 -3.19
CA ALA A 230 10.13 -4.04 -4.38
C ALA A 230 9.95 -5.52 -4.01
N ALA A 231 8.93 -6.15 -4.57
CA ALA A 231 8.69 -7.58 -4.47
C ALA A 231 7.69 -8.06 -5.54
N TYR A 232 7.77 -9.30 -5.96
CA TYR A 232 6.65 -10.00 -6.59
C TYR A 232 5.69 -10.44 -5.48
N LYS A 233 4.36 -10.18 -5.64
CA LYS A 233 3.39 -10.35 -4.54
C LYS A 233 2.18 -11.22 -4.86
N HIS A 234 1.90 -11.47 -6.14
CA HIS A 234 0.70 -12.21 -6.54
C HIS A 234 0.88 -13.71 -6.30
N VAL A 235 0.19 -14.25 -5.27
CA VAL A 235 0.34 -15.65 -4.85
C VAL A 235 0.16 -16.62 -6.01
N PRO A 236 -0.95 -16.60 -6.80
CA PRO A 236 -1.12 -17.56 -7.89
C PRO A 236 0.00 -17.49 -8.94
N MET A 237 0.43 -16.26 -9.30
CA MET A 237 1.53 -16.08 -10.26
C MET A 237 2.87 -16.62 -9.74
N MET A 238 3.11 -16.49 -8.42
CA MET A 238 4.35 -16.96 -7.81
C MET A 238 4.33 -18.48 -7.56
N GLU A 239 3.18 -19.10 -7.43
CA GLU A 239 3.06 -20.55 -7.45
C GLU A 239 3.41 -21.16 -8.82
N GLU A 240 3.09 -20.46 -9.91
CA GLU A 240 3.54 -20.83 -11.27
C GLU A 240 5.01 -20.47 -11.54
N ASN A 241 5.53 -19.41 -10.91
CA ASN A 241 6.87 -18.85 -11.13
C ASN A 241 7.72 -18.86 -9.86
N GLN A 242 7.78 -20.00 -9.19
CA GLN A 242 8.36 -20.16 -7.86
C GLN A 242 9.83 -19.71 -7.77
N VAL A 243 10.64 -20.07 -8.76
CA VAL A 243 12.06 -19.68 -8.82
C VAL A 243 12.19 -18.15 -8.92
N ALA A 244 11.34 -17.51 -9.74
CA ALA A 244 11.37 -16.06 -9.88
C ALA A 244 10.99 -15.33 -8.56
N ALA A 245 10.11 -15.92 -7.74
CA ALA A 245 9.79 -15.38 -6.42
C ALA A 245 11.02 -15.36 -5.50
N ILE A 246 11.78 -16.45 -5.44
CA ILE A 246 12.99 -16.54 -4.60
C ILE A 246 14.11 -15.66 -5.17
N GLU A 247 14.36 -15.74 -6.47
CA GLU A 247 15.37 -14.93 -7.15
C GLU A 247 15.14 -13.43 -6.91
N ASN A 248 13.93 -12.95 -7.15
CA ASN A 248 13.61 -11.53 -7.01
C ASN A 248 13.51 -11.10 -5.55
N ASN A 249 12.66 -11.77 -4.75
CA ASN A 249 12.37 -11.30 -3.41
C ASN A 249 13.54 -11.56 -2.44
N VAL A 250 14.10 -12.77 -2.45
CA VAL A 250 15.12 -13.14 -1.47
C VAL A 250 16.50 -12.63 -1.89
N PHE A 251 16.98 -13.01 -3.08
CA PHE A 251 18.31 -12.58 -3.51
C PHE A 251 18.38 -11.08 -3.84
N GLY A 252 17.29 -10.49 -4.37
CA GLY A 252 17.20 -9.06 -4.53
C GLY A 252 17.28 -8.30 -3.22
N THR A 253 16.57 -8.76 -2.16
CA THR A 253 16.66 -8.19 -0.81
C THR A 253 18.06 -8.36 -0.23
N LYS A 254 18.69 -9.53 -0.43
CA LYS A 254 20.07 -9.77 0.01
C LYS A 254 21.06 -8.80 -0.63
N ASN A 255 20.96 -8.56 -1.93
CA ASN A 255 21.83 -7.61 -2.64
C ASN A 255 21.70 -6.18 -2.07
N LEU A 256 20.46 -5.76 -1.77
CA LEU A 256 20.20 -4.45 -1.15
C LEU A 256 20.78 -4.36 0.26
N LEU A 257 20.64 -5.42 1.07
CA LEU A 257 21.18 -5.47 2.43
C LEU A 257 22.72 -5.50 2.42
N ASP A 258 23.34 -6.31 1.53
CA ASP A 258 24.80 -6.33 1.34
C ASP A 258 25.32 -4.92 1.07
N ALA A 259 24.71 -4.20 0.15
CA ALA A 259 25.11 -2.85 -0.22
C ALA A 259 24.80 -1.83 0.87
N ALA A 260 23.65 -1.95 1.57
CA ALA A 260 23.26 -1.05 2.65
C ALA A 260 24.25 -1.12 3.83
N ILE A 261 24.66 -2.31 4.24
CA ILE A 261 25.66 -2.48 5.29
C ILE A 261 27.03 -1.96 4.84
N LYS A 262 27.49 -2.35 3.64
CA LYS A 262 28.76 -1.95 3.08
C LYS A 262 28.91 -0.42 2.97
N HIS A 263 27.88 0.27 2.51
CA HIS A 263 27.88 1.72 2.29
C HIS A 263 27.32 2.52 3.47
N LYS A 264 27.08 1.87 4.62
CA LYS A 264 26.69 2.48 5.89
C LYS A 264 25.40 3.31 5.79
N VAL A 265 24.37 2.74 5.15
CA VAL A 265 23.03 3.33 5.12
C VAL A 265 22.48 3.41 6.54
N ASP A 266 22.00 4.58 6.97
CA ASP A 266 21.57 4.81 8.37
C ASP A 266 20.37 3.92 8.74
N ARG A 267 19.38 3.78 7.81
CA ARG A 267 18.16 3.01 8.05
C ARG A 267 17.74 2.19 6.83
N PHE A 268 17.40 0.94 7.08
CA PHE A 268 16.82 0.02 6.09
C PHE A 268 15.50 -0.52 6.62
N VAL A 269 14.40 -0.25 5.90
CA VAL A 269 13.05 -0.68 6.28
C VAL A 269 12.50 -1.60 5.19
N LEU A 270 12.37 -2.88 5.50
CA LEU A 270 11.72 -3.85 4.60
C LEU A 270 10.20 -3.80 4.80
N ILE A 271 9.46 -3.69 3.72
CA ILE A 271 8.01 -3.90 3.72
C ILE A 271 7.71 -5.40 3.66
N SER A 272 7.07 -5.93 4.70
CA SER A 272 6.64 -7.33 4.78
C SER A 272 5.12 -7.48 4.75
N THR A 273 4.62 -8.68 5.04
CA THR A 273 3.22 -9.07 4.85
C THR A 273 2.80 -10.13 5.87
N ASP A 274 1.51 -10.20 6.19
CA ASP A 274 0.86 -11.29 6.92
C ASP A 274 1.17 -12.68 6.33
N LYS A 275 1.35 -12.78 5.02
CA LYS A 275 1.66 -14.04 4.33
C LYS A 275 3.05 -14.61 4.61
N ALA A 276 3.93 -13.85 5.26
CA ALA A 276 5.21 -14.34 5.79
C ALA A 276 5.04 -15.18 7.07
N VAL A 277 3.86 -15.09 7.72
CA VAL A 277 3.55 -15.80 8.97
C VAL A 277 3.08 -17.21 8.67
N ALA A 278 3.80 -18.22 9.17
CA ALA A 278 3.51 -19.64 8.90
C ALA A 278 3.12 -19.89 7.42
N PRO A 279 3.96 -19.53 6.44
CA PRO A 279 3.57 -19.43 5.05
C PRO A 279 3.13 -20.75 4.43
N VAL A 280 2.10 -20.69 3.57
CA VAL A 280 1.57 -21.83 2.79
C VAL A 280 1.77 -21.65 1.29
N SER A 281 2.57 -20.66 0.89
CA SER A 281 2.91 -20.40 -0.50
C SER A 281 4.39 -20.04 -0.64
N VAL A 282 4.94 -20.23 -1.84
CA VAL A 282 6.34 -19.86 -2.13
C VAL A 282 6.53 -18.34 -2.01
N TYR A 283 5.52 -17.53 -2.37
CA TYR A 283 5.54 -16.10 -2.09
C TYR A 283 5.69 -15.82 -0.59
N GLY A 284 4.85 -16.44 0.25
CA GLY A 284 4.93 -16.28 1.70
C GLY A 284 6.29 -16.66 2.26
N VAL A 285 6.82 -17.82 1.83
CA VAL A 285 8.18 -18.27 2.21
C VAL A 285 9.24 -17.26 1.75
N SER A 286 9.13 -16.71 0.54
CA SER A 286 10.08 -15.71 0.07
C SER A 286 10.11 -14.48 0.96
N LYS A 287 8.95 -14.02 1.47
CA LYS A 287 8.87 -12.88 2.40
C LYS A 287 9.36 -13.23 3.79
N MET A 288 9.05 -14.43 4.29
CA MET A 288 9.61 -14.95 5.55
C MET A 288 11.16 -14.98 5.50
N LEU A 289 11.73 -15.45 4.39
CA LEU A 289 13.19 -15.45 4.20
C LEU A 289 13.77 -14.03 4.13
N CYS A 290 13.04 -13.05 3.56
CA CYS A 290 13.44 -11.65 3.61
C CYS A 290 13.44 -11.09 5.04
N GLU A 291 12.46 -11.44 5.89
CA GLU A 291 12.44 -11.08 7.31
C GLU A 291 13.65 -11.68 8.05
N LYS A 292 13.94 -12.96 7.82
CA LYS A 292 15.13 -13.61 8.38
C LYS A 292 16.42 -12.93 7.94
N LEU A 293 16.55 -12.55 6.67
CA LEU A 293 17.69 -11.76 6.17
C LEU A 293 17.84 -10.45 6.92
N VAL A 294 16.76 -9.70 7.13
CA VAL A 294 16.79 -8.44 7.87
C VAL A 294 17.36 -8.65 9.29
N LEU A 295 16.90 -9.68 10.01
CA LEU A 295 17.37 -9.99 11.35
C LEU A 295 18.86 -10.38 11.37
N GLU A 296 19.32 -11.21 10.40
CA GLU A 296 20.73 -11.59 10.29
C GLU A 296 21.64 -10.40 9.93
N TYR A 297 21.16 -9.50 9.06
CA TYR A 297 21.92 -8.30 8.69
C TYR A 297 21.92 -7.24 9.80
N ALA A 298 20.90 -7.22 10.65
CA ALA A 298 20.90 -6.38 11.85
C ALA A 298 22.05 -6.73 12.81
N LYS A 299 22.44 -8.01 12.90
CA LYS A 299 23.62 -8.45 13.68
C LYS A 299 24.93 -7.91 13.08
N LYS A 300 24.98 -7.67 11.76
CA LYS A 300 26.16 -7.13 11.03
C LYS A 300 26.18 -5.60 10.99
N ALA A 301 25.09 -4.95 11.36
CA ALA A 301 24.94 -3.50 11.36
C ALA A 301 25.84 -2.84 12.44
N ASN A 302 26.41 -1.68 12.11
CA ASN A 302 27.13 -0.90 13.09
C ASN A 302 26.16 -0.07 13.96
N LYS A 303 26.67 0.54 15.05
CA LYS A 303 25.87 1.29 16.02
C LYS A 303 25.03 2.45 15.47
N ASN A 304 25.34 2.93 14.25
CA ASN A 304 24.63 4.04 13.59
C ASN A 304 23.64 3.55 12.56
N GLN A 305 23.54 2.24 12.33
CA GLN A 305 22.65 1.64 11.34
C GLN A 305 21.47 0.95 12.05
N ALA A 306 20.29 1.05 11.48
CA ALA A 306 19.12 0.32 11.93
C ALA A 306 18.49 -0.42 10.73
N VAL A 307 18.45 -1.73 10.83
CA VAL A 307 17.86 -2.65 9.84
C VAL A 307 16.64 -3.29 10.49
N MET A 308 15.47 -3.13 9.87
CA MET A 308 14.20 -3.56 10.45
C MET A 308 13.18 -3.93 9.36
N PHE A 309 12.08 -4.57 9.75
CA PHE A 309 10.96 -4.78 8.85
C PHE A 309 9.62 -4.38 9.49
N VAL A 310 8.65 -4.10 8.62
CA VAL A 310 7.27 -3.76 9.01
C VAL A 310 6.33 -4.72 8.30
N ARG A 311 5.55 -5.47 9.07
CA ARG A 311 4.55 -6.42 8.61
C ARG A 311 3.16 -5.78 8.67
N PHE A 312 2.36 -5.98 7.64
CA PHE A 312 0.94 -5.64 7.63
C PHE A 312 0.17 -6.53 6.64
N GLY A 313 -1.15 -6.53 6.74
CA GLY A 313 -2.05 -7.32 5.90
C GLY A 313 -2.29 -6.69 4.52
N ASN A 314 -3.51 -6.86 4.00
CA ASN A 314 -3.83 -6.33 2.68
C ASN A 314 -3.98 -4.80 2.73
N VAL A 315 -3.53 -4.15 1.66
CA VAL A 315 -3.81 -2.73 1.43
C VAL A 315 -4.84 -2.60 0.32
N LEU A 316 -5.86 -1.81 0.60
CA LEU A 316 -7.00 -1.62 -0.27
C LEU A 316 -6.60 -0.77 -1.50
N GLY A 317 -7.20 -1.04 -2.67
CA GLY A 317 -6.93 -0.30 -3.90
C GLY A 317 -5.54 -0.52 -4.52
N SER A 318 -4.73 -1.44 -3.97
CA SER A 318 -3.43 -1.75 -4.56
C SER A 318 -3.57 -2.43 -5.92
N ARG A 319 -2.63 -2.18 -6.84
CA ARG A 319 -2.65 -2.76 -8.19
C ARG A 319 -2.77 -4.28 -8.14
N GLY A 320 -3.75 -4.82 -8.91
CA GLY A 320 -4.04 -6.24 -8.95
C GLY A 320 -4.63 -6.83 -7.67
N SER A 321 -5.14 -5.99 -6.75
CA SER A 321 -5.88 -6.43 -5.57
C SER A 321 -7.35 -6.69 -5.88
N ILE A 322 -8.08 -7.15 -4.88
CA ILE A 322 -9.47 -7.59 -5.00
C ILE A 322 -10.42 -6.45 -5.43
N LEU A 323 -10.18 -5.21 -4.99
CA LEU A 323 -11.07 -4.10 -5.30
C LEU A 323 -11.08 -3.71 -6.79
N PRO A 324 -9.93 -3.47 -7.47
CA PRO A 324 -9.92 -3.26 -8.91
C PRO A 324 -10.54 -4.42 -9.70
N LEU A 325 -10.39 -5.67 -9.21
CA LEU A 325 -11.02 -6.84 -9.81
C LEU A 325 -12.55 -6.74 -9.73
N PHE A 326 -13.10 -6.47 -8.55
CA PHE A 326 -14.54 -6.35 -8.34
C PHE A 326 -15.13 -5.19 -9.16
N GLN A 327 -14.48 -4.03 -9.18
CA GLN A 327 -14.88 -2.90 -10.01
C GLN A 327 -14.90 -3.25 -11.51
N SER A 328 -13.89 -3.98 -11.98
CA SER A 328 -13.85 -4.45 -13.37
C SER A 328 -14.98 -5.43 -13.67
N GLN A 329 -15.28 -6.36 -12.76
CA GLN A 329 -16.38 -7.31 -12.92
C GLN A 329 -17.74 -6.61 -12.92
N ILE A 330 -17.96 -5.64 -12.05
CA ILE A 330 -19.19 -4.83 -12.05
C ILE A 330 -19.36 -4.08 -13.38
N LYS A 331 -18.29 -3.44 -13.89
CA LYS A 331 -18.32 -2.72 -15.18
C LYS A 331 -18.69 -3.61 -16.36
N THR A 332 -18.40 -4.91 -16.28
CA THR A 332 -18.75 -5.90 -17.32
C THR A 332 -20.08 -6.62 -17.09
N GLY A 333 -20.87 -6.20 -16.09
CA GLY A 333 -22.16 -6.80 -15.76
C GLY A 333 -22.11 -8.00 -14.81
N GLY A 334 -20.96 -8.25 -14.19
CA GLY A 334 -20.76 -9.35 -13.23
C GLY A 334 -20.52 -10.73 -13.88
N PRO A 335 -20.58 -11.83 -13.12
CA PRO A 335 -20.69 -11.83 -11.67
C PRO A 335 -19.41 -11.40 -10.97
N ILE A 336 -19.51 -10.91 -9.72
CA ILE A 336 -18.34 -10.81 -8.85
C ILE A 336 -17.94 -12.23 -8.43
N THR A 337 -16.63 -12.52 -8.50
CA THR A 337 -16.09 -13.82 -8.08
C THR A 337 -15.43 -13.72 -6.70
N VAL A 338 -15.93 -14.49 -5.74
CA VAL A 338 -15.38 -14.62 -4.39
C VAL A 338 -14.84 -16.05 -4.21
N THR A 339 -13.68 -16.17 -3.61
CA THR A 339 -12.99 -17.46 -3.46
C THR A 339 -13.72 -18.40 -2.51
N ASP A 340 -14.17 -17.90 -1.35
CA ASP A 340 -14.90 -18.64 -0.33
C ASP A 340 -15.75 -17.68 0.51
N GLU A 341 -16.93 -18.12 0.98
CA GLU A 341 -17.82 -17.29 1.80
C GLU A 341 -17.24 -16.94 3.18
N LYS A 342 -16.38 -17.82 3.70
CA LYS A 342 -15.72 -17.66 5.01
C LYS A 342 -14.39 -16.90 4.91
N MET A 343 -13.97 -16.51 3.70
CA MET A 343 -12.70 -15.85 3.51
C MET A 343 -12.70 -14.45 4.15
N GLU A 344 -11.75 -14.24 5.03
CA GLU A 344 -11.55 -12.96 5.74
C GLU A 344 -10.16 -12.40 5.47
N ARG A 345 -10.05 -11.08 5.41
CA ARG A 345 -8.76 -10.38 5.28
C ARG A 345 -8.74 -9.14 6.13
N PHE A 346 -7.56 -8.85 6.65
CA PHE A 346 -7.28 -7.55 7.25
C PHE A 346 -7.01 -6.54 6.14
N PHE A 347 -7.59 -5.36 6.29
CA PHE A 347 -7.41 -4.28 5.32
C PHE A 347 -6.99 -2.98 5.98
N MET A 348 -6.17 -2.22 5.27
CA MET A 348 -5.74 -0.86 5.61
C MET A 348 -5.69 -0.03 4.34
N THR A 349 -5.88 1.28 4.42
CA THR A 349 -5.68 2.15 3.25
C THR A 349 -4.19 2.28 2.93
N ILE A 350 -3.85 2.50 1.66
CA ILE A 350 -2.44 2.69 1.25
C ILE A 350 -1.81 3.89 1.96
N PRO A 351 -2.46 5.08 2.04
CA PRO A 351 -1.90 6.21 2.76
C PRO A 351 -1.67 5.96 4.24
N GLU A 352 -2.62 5.29 4.94
CA GLU A 352 -2.47 4.93 6.34
C GLU A 352 -1.27 3.99 6.55
N ALA A 353 -1.18 2.92 5.78
CA ALA A 353 -0.05 1.99 5.84
C ALA A 353 1.29 2.69 5.61
N CYS A 354 1.38 3.57 4.61
CA CYS A 354 2.60 4.31 4.31
C CYS A 354 2.98 5.29 5.43
N SER A 355 2.02 6.00 6.00
CA SER A 355 2.26 6.90 7.13
C SER A 355 2.81 6.15 8.34
N LEU A 356 2.24 4.98 8.68
CA LEU A 356 2.73 4.12 9.77
C LEU A 356 4.10 3.51 9.47
N VAL A 357 4.38 3.13 8.22
CA VAL A 357 5.70 2.66 7.77
C VAL A 357 6.75 3.76 7.94
N LEU A 358 6.45 4.99 7.51
CA LEU A 358 7.35 6.13 7.69
C LEU A 358 7.62 6.40 9.16
N GLN A 359 6.59 6.38 9.99
CA GLN A 359 6.74 6.54 11.45
C GLN A 359 7.61 5.42 12.05
N THR A 360 7.34 4.16 11.70
CA THR A 360 8.15 3.02 12.14
C THR A 360 9.60 3.16 11.71
N GLY A 361 9.85 3.62 10.49
CA GLY A 361 11.21 3.91 10.00
C GLY A 361 11.95 4.95 10.86
N GLY A 362 11.25 5.87 11.51
CA GLY A 362 11.82 6.88 12.41
C GLY A 362 12.15 6.35 13.80
N VAL A 363 11.20 5.64 14.40
CA VAL A 363 11.30 5.19 15.79
C VAL A 363 11.87 3.79 15.94
N GLY A 364 11.89 3.03 14.86
CA GLY A 364 12.32 1.64 14.83
C GLY A 364 13.80 1.49 15.21
N LYS A 365 14.10 0.41 15.94
CA LYS A 365 15.44 0.05 16.40
C LYS A 365 16.03 -1.06 15.53
N ASN A 366 17.35 -1.16 15.53
CA ASN A 366 18.06 -2.20 14.81
C ASN A 366 17.64 -3.60 15.26
N GLY A 367 17.35 -4.49 14.31
CA GLY A 367 16.96 -5.88 14.59
C GLY A 367 15.53 -6.04 15.12
N GLN A 368 14.70 -5.00 15.09
CA GLN A 368 13.33 -5.07 15.58
C GLN A 368 12.35 -5.38 14.45
N SER A 369 11.32 -6.13 14.81
CA SER A 369 10.17 -6.49 13.94
C SER A 369 8.94 -5.71 14.36
N TYR A 370 8.26 -5.11 13.41
CA TYR A 370 7.08 -4.32 13.67
C TYR A 370 5.87 -4.86 12.90
N LEU A 371 4.70 -4.74 13.52
CA LEU A 371 3.40 -5.05 12.95
C LEU A 371 2.51 -3.81 13.01
N LEU A 372 1.86 -3.48 11.90
CA LEU A 372 0.82 -2.46 11.93
C LEU A 372 -0.48 -3.08 12.44
N ASP A 373 -1.14 -2.39 13.38
CA ASP A 373 -2.45 -2.80 13.88
C ASP A 373 -3.50 -2.68 12.78
N MET A 374 -3.93 -3.82 12.28
CA MET A 374 -4.86 -3.92 11.16
C MET A 374 -6.34 -3.81 11.59
N GLY A 375 -6.65 -3.76 12.91
CA GLY A 375 -8.00 -3.82 13.45
C GLY A 375 -8.67 -5.16 13.16
N GLU A 376 -9.99 -5.16 12.90
CA GLU A 376 -10.76 -6.37 12.66
C GLU A 376 -10.68 -6.84 11.21
N PRO A 377 -10.70 -8.16 10.96
CA PRO A 377 -10.76 -8.70 9.62
C PRO A 377 -12.15 -8.49 8.99
N ILE A 378 -12.19 -8.35 7.67
CA ILE A 378 -13.42 -8.14 6.90
C ILE A 378 -13.66 -9.37 6.02
N LYS A 379 -14.89 -9.89 6.02
CA LYS A 379 -15.32 -10.94 5.10
C LYS A 379 -15.33 -10.42 3.67
N ILE A 380 -14.69 -11.17 2.77
CA ILE A 380 -14.59 -10.77 1.35
C ILE A 380 -15.96 -10.68 0.68
N ILE A 381 -16.90 -11.55 1.07
CA ILE A 381 -18.27 -11.51 0.54
C ILE A 381 -18.99 -10.22 0.96
N ASP A 382 -18.78 -9.72 2.18
CA ASP A 382 -19.39 -8.49 2.64
C ASP A 382 -18.78 -7.26 1.96
N LEU A 383 -17.46 -7.29 1.71
CA LEU A 383 -16.79 -6.29 0.87
C LEU A 383 -17.39 -6.26 -0.55
N ALA A 384 -17.61 -7.43 -1.16
CA ALA A 384 -18.22 -7.53 -2.49
C ALA A 384 -19.62 -6.89 -2.52
N LYS A 385 -20.48 -7.21 -1.55
CA LYS A 385 -21.83 -6.62 -1.42
C LYS A 385 -21.77 -5.10 -1.27
N GLN A 386 -20.84 -4.60 -0.45
CA GLN A 386 -20.68 -3.16 -0.25
C GLN A 386 -20.26 -2.44 -1.52
N ILE A 387 -19.32 -3.02 -2.29
CA ILE A 387 -18.85 -2.41 -3.56
C ILE A 387 -19.95 -2.38 -4.61
N ILE A 388 -20.80 -3.42 -4.69
CA ILE A 388 -21.98 -3.43 -5.58
C ILE A 388 -22.91 -2.28 -5.21
N LYS A 389 -23.28 -2.16 -3.92
CA LYS A 389 -24.15 -1.09 -3.43
C LYS A 389 -23.55 0.30 -3.69
N PHE A 390 -22.23 0.45 -3.50
CA PHE A 390 -21.52 1.67 -3.79
C PHE A 390 -21.60 2.07 -5.27
N SER A 391 -21.68 1.10 -6.16
CA SER A 391 -21.88 1.33 -7.60
C SER A 391 -23.34 1.66 -7.97
N GLY A 392 -24.22 1.86 -6.99
CA GLY A 392 -25.64 2.13 -7.19
C GLY A 392 -26.46 0.90 -7.60
N LEU A 393 -25.92 -0.31 -7.40
CA LEU A 393 -26.51 -1.58 -7.83
C LEU A 393 -26.86 -2.45 -6.60
N GLU A 394 -27.79 -3.41 -6.78
CA GLU A 394 -28.19 -4.33 -5.70
C GLU A 394 -27.54 -5.70 -5.85
N PRO A 395 -26.87 -6.22 -4.78
CA PRO A 395 -26.31 -7.57 -4.79
C PRO A 395 -27.37 -8.64 -5.05
N TYR A 396 -27.03 -9.63 -5.88
CA TYR A 396 -27.88 -10.76 -6.30
C TYR A 396 -29.10 -10.38 -7.15
N LYS A 397 -29.36 -9.10 -7.37
CA LYS A 397 -30.42 -8.62 -8.26
C LYS A 397 -29.83 -8.05 -9.55
N ASP A 398 -28.92 -7.08 -9.43
CA ASP A 398 -28.27 -6.43 -10.57
C ASP A 398 -26.92 -7.07 -10.88
N ILE A 399 -26.17 -7.46 -9.84
CA ILE A 399 -24.87 -8.14 -9.94
C ILE A 399 -24.87 -9.38 -9.04
N ASP A 400 -24.64 -10.54 -9.62
CA ASP A 400 -24.50 -11.80 -8.90
C ASP A 400 -23.12 -11.96 -8.25
N ILE A 401 -23.03 -12.77 -7.18
CA ILE A 401 -21.78 -13.11 -6.49
C ILE A 401 -21.59 -14.63 -6.58
N LYS A 402 -20.54 -15.05 -7.27
CA LYS A 402 -20.21 -16.46 -7.48
C LYS A 402 -19.04 -16.93 -6.64
N ILE A 403 -19.21 -18.04 -5.93
CA ILE A 403 -18.12 -18.70 -5.20
C ILE A 403 -17.35 -19.59 -6.19
N VAL A 404 -16.01 -19.37 -6.28
CA VAL A 404 -15.15 -20.05 -7.29
C VAL A 404 -14.17 -21.05 -6.70
N GLY A 405 -14.09 -21.18 -5.37
CA GLY A 405 -13.18 -22.07 -4.67
C GLY A 405 -11.83 -21.44 -4.34
N ALA A 406 -11.16 -21.95 -3.29
CA ALA A 406 -9.85 -21.47 -2.85
C ALA A 406 -8.77 -21.79 -3.88
N ARG A 407 -7.82 -20.86 -4.06
CA ARG A 407 -6.67 -21.04 -4.95
C ARG A 407 -5.51 -21.67 -4.21
N LYS A 408 -4.62 -22.33 -4.93
CA LYS A 408 -3.39 -22.89 -4.35
C LYS A 408 -2.58 -21.78 -3.67
N GLY A 409 -2.17 -22.03 -2.42
CA GLY A 409 -1.39 -21.05 -1.64
C GLY A 409 -2.21 -19.96 -0.94
N GLU A 410 -3.56 -20.04 -0.97
CA GLU A 410 -4.45 -19.12 -0.25
C GLU A 410 -5.04 -19.79 1.01
N ARG A 411 -5.16 -19.01 2.08
CA ARG A 411 -5.85 -19.39 3.32
C ARG A 411 -7.19 -18.68 3.45
N LEU A 412 -8.11 -19.23 4.23
CA LEU A 412 -9.37 -18.56 4.59
C LEU A 412 -9.09 -17.31 5.44
N VAL A 413 -8.21 -17.44 6.44
CA VAL A 413 -7.77 -16.34 7.32
C VAL A 413 -6.24 -16.34 7.39
N GLU A 414 -5.63 -15.18 7.23
CA GLU A 414 -4.17 -15.01 7.34
C GLU A 414 -3.82 -14.57 8.77
N PRO A 415 -2.91 -15.28 9.47
CA PRO A 415 -2.42 -14.82 10.76
C PRO A 415 -1.50 -13.60 10.60
N LEU A 416 -1.58 -12.65 11.53
CA LEU A 416 -0.72 -11.46 11.53
C LEU A 416 0.64 -11.70 12.22
N TRP A 417 0.67 -12.65 13.18
CA TRP A 417 1.86 -13.02 13.94
C TRP A 417 1.83 -14.50 14.34
N LEU A 418 2.98 -15.06 14.70
CA LEU A 418 3.08 -16.37 15.32
C LEU A 418 2.77 -16.24 16.82
N LYS A 419 2.30 -17.33 17.46
CA LYS A 419 1.99 -17.33 18.90
C LYS A 419 3.18 -16.89 19.75
N GLU A 420 4.39 -17.20 19.30
CA GLU A 420 5.64 -16.92 19.99
C GLU A 420 6.16 -15.48 19.78
N GLU A 421 5.57 -14.72 18.86
CA GLU A 421 6.01 -13.35 18.53
C GLU A 421 5.42 -12.26 19.46
N ASN A 422 4.51 -12.60 20.38
CA ASN A 422 3.97 -11.76 21.47
C ASN A 422 3.91 -10.25 21.15
N PRO A 423 2.91 -9.77 20.37
CA PRO A 423 2.86 -8.36 19.98
C PRO A 423 2.71 -7.46 21.20
N THR A 424 3.58 -6.47 21.34
CA THR A 424 3.56 -5.47 22.41
C THR A 424 3.31 -4.08 21.85
N ALA A 425 2.55 -3.25 22.58
CA ALA A 425 2.30 -1.88 22.20
C ALA A 425 3.60 -1.06 22.22
N THR A 426 3.73 -0.14 21.27
CA THR A 426 4.78 0.89 21.29
C THR A 426 4.19 2.23 21.78
N ASP A 427 5.03 3.24 21.95
CA ASP A 427 4.58 4.61 22.26
C ASP A 427 3.77 5.23 21.11
N TYR A 428 3.68 4.57 19.96
CA TYR A 428 2.99 5.04 18.77
C TYR A 428 1.73 4.21 18.53
N PRO A 429 0.55 4.86 18.49
CA PRO A 429 -0.70 4.17 18.18
C PRO A 429 -0.61 3.39 16.87
N LYS A 430 -1.16 2.19 16.84
CA LYS A 430 -1.21 1.31 15.66
C LYS A 430 0.14 0.72 15.19
N ILE A 431 1.21 0.87 15.95
CA ILE A 431 2.48 0.21 15.72
C ILE A 431 2.76 -0.73 16.89
N LEU A 432 2.78 -2.02 16.61
CA LEU A 432 3.12 -3.06 17.56
C LEU A 432 4.55 -3.53 17.29
N GLN A 433 5.27 -3.88 18.35
CA GLN A 433 6.58 -4.53 18.26
C GLN A 433 6.38 -6.02 18.47
N LEU A 434 7.01 -6.84 17.64
CA LEU A 434 7.01 -8.29 17.77
C LEU A 434 8.28 -8.77 18.45
N GLU A 435 8.17 -9.80 19.28
CA GLU A 435 9.33 -10.53 19.77
C GLU A 435 9.94 -11.36 18.64
N ASN A 436 11.24 -11.19 18.41
CA ASN A 436 11.92 -11.94 17.37
C ASN A 436 12.25 -13.35 17.87
N LYS A 437 11.95 -14.35 17.06
CA LYS A 437 12.44 -15.71 17.28
C LYS A 437 13.92 -15.78 16.91
N GLU A 438 14.75 -16.30 17.80
CA GLU A 438 16.13 -16.60 17.46
C GLU A 438 16.19 -17.71 16.40
N TYR A 439 16.96 -17.48 15.37
CA TYR A 439 17.29 -18.47 14.36
C TYR A 439 18.68 -19.04 14.62
N GLU A 440 18.84 -20.34 14.36
CA GLU A 440 20.16 -20.98 14.40
C GLU A 440 21.13 -20.30 13.43
N ASP A 441 22.27 -19.87 13.94
CA ASP A 441 23.30 -19.19 13.16
C ASP A 441 23.77 -20.07 11.99
N GLY A 442 23.90 -19.47 10.80
CA GLY A 442 24.37 -20.13 9.59
C GLY A 442 23.34 -20.99 8.82
N ARG A 443 22.17 -21.28 9.40
CA ARG A 443 21.13 -22.07 8.71
C ARG A 443 20.60 -21.34 7.47
N LEU A 444 20.37 -20.04 7.56
CA LEU A 444 19.91 -19.25 6.43
C LEU A 444 20.96 -19.19 5.31
N ASP A 445 22.22 -18.95 5.65
CA ASP A 445 23.31 -18.91 4.65
C ASP A 445 23.44 -20.26 3.92
N THR A 446 23.34 -21.38 4.65
CA THR A 446 23.35 -22.72 4.07
C THR A 446 22.19 -22.95 3.09
N LEU A 447 20.97 -22.48 3.46
CA LEU A 447 19.82 -22.56 2.57
C LEU A 447 20.03 -21.72 1.31
N LEU A 448 20.50 -20.48 1.46
CA LEU A 448 20.76 -19.58 0.33
C LEU A 448 21.81 -20.13 -0.64
N GLN A 449 22.88 -20.78 -0.13
CA GLN A 449 23.89 -21.44 -0.97
C GLN A 449 23.27 -22.58 -1.80
N LYS A 450 22.33 -23.37 -1.23
CA LYS A 450 21.61 -24.41 -1.97
C LYS A 450 20.59 -23.88 -2.97
N LEU A 451 19.96 -22.72 -2.68
CA LEU A 451 19.00 -22.07 -3.56
C LEU A 451 19.66 -21.31 -4.73
N TYR A 452 20.90 -20.86 -4.55
CA TYR A 452 21.61 -20.04 -5.54
C TYR A 452 21.69 -20.69 -6.93
N PRO A 453 22.18 -21.94 -7.10
CA PRO A 453 22.26 -22.57 -8.42
C PRO A 453 20.89 -22.85 -9.06
N ILE A 454 19.81 -22.87 -8.27
CA ILE A 454 18.45 -23.00 -8.81
C ILE A 454 17.98 -21.67 -9.41
N CYS A 455 18.34 -20.56 -8.79
CA CYS A 455 17.94 -19.22 -9.21
C CYS A 455 18.86 -18.66 -10.31
N PHE A 456 20.15 -18.93 -10.23
CA PHE A 456 21.17 -18.38 -11.13
C PHE A 456 21.96 -19.51 -11.80
N TYR A 457 22.17 -19.38 -13.11
CA TYR A 457 22.98 -20.33 -13.84
C TYR A 457 24.38 -20.43 -13.23
N THR A 458 24.79 -21.64 -12.91
CA THR A 458 26.07 -21.92 -12.27
C THR A 458 26.74 -23.07 -12.98
N GLN A 459 27.95 -22.85 -13.51
CA GLN A 459 28.75 -23.88 -14.17
C GLN A 459 29.03 -25.04 -13.21
N GLY A 460 28.77 -26.27 -13.65
CA GLY A 460 28.89 -27.48 -12.84
C GLY A 460 27.64 -27.83 -12.02
N ALA A 461 26.58 -27.03 -12.09
CA ALA A 461 25.30 -27.26 -11.47
C ALA A 461 24.11 -26.95 -12.40
N GLU A 462 24.31 -27.17 -13.71
CA GLU A 462 23.33 -26.83 -14.76
C GLU A 462 21.97 -27.51 -14.56
N GLN A 463 21.96 -28.76 -14.05
CA GLN A 463 20.74 -29.50 -13.77
C GLN A 463 19.87 -28.88 -12.66
N ASP A 464 20.46 -28.01 -11.87
CA ASP A 464 19.73 -27.33 -10.78
C ASP A 464 19.01 -26.08 -11.28
N PHE A 465 19.49 -25.48 -12.38
CA PHE A 465 18.95 -24.23 -12.89
C PHE A 465 17.47 -24.33 -13.25
N ARG A 466 16.65 -23.49 -12.61
CA ARG A 466 15.18 -23.45 -12.74
C ARG A 466 14.46 -24.72 -12.30
N ASN A 467 15.10 -25.60 -11.53
CA ASN A 467 14.50 -26.83 -11.03
C ASN A 467 13.49 -26.52 -9.89
N LYS A 468 12.20 -26.47 -10.25
CA LYS A 468 11.10 -26.15 -9.32
C LYS A 468 10.93 -27.20 -8.23
N GLU A 469 11.06 -28.48 -8.56
CA GLU A 469 10.89 -29.58 -7.60
C GLU A 469 11.96 -29.51 -6.50
N LYS A 470 13.22 -29.34 -6.91
CA LYS A 470 14.34 -29.16 -5.98
C LYS A 470 14.16 -27.93 -5.10
N LEU A 471 13.69 -26.78 -5.69
CA LEU A 471 13.36 -25.59 -4.94
C LEU A 471 12.35 -25.88 -3.83
N VAL A 472 11.19 -26.41 -4.20
CA VAL A 472 10.10 -26.68 -3.25
C VAL A 472 10.55 -27.65 -2.17
N LYS A 473 11.29 -28.69 -2.52
CA LYS A 473 11.86 -29.64 -1.54
C LYS A 473 12.75 -28.95 -0.51
N LEU A 474 13.63 -28.06 -0.94
CA LEU A 474 14.48 -27.28 -0.04
C LEU A 474 13.68 -26.34 0.86
N LEU A 475 12.69 -25.64 0.29
CA LEU A 475 11.83 -24.74 1.07
C LEU A 475 10.98 -25.50 2.10
N CYS A 476 10.44 -26.68 1.77
CA CYS A 476 9.70 -27.54 2.70
C CYS A 476 10.59 -28.08 3.83
N GLN A 477 11.88 -28.26 3.62
CA GLN A 477 12.82 -28.66 4.69
C GLN A 477 13.05 -27.54 5.71
N ASP A 478 12.94 -26.27 5.29
CA ASP A 478 13.13 -25.12 6.16
C ASP A 478 11.82 -24.53 6.72
N CYS A 479 10.69 -24.85 6.10
CA CYS A 479 9.38 -24.30 6.43
C CYS A 479 8.33 -25.40 6.60
N GLN A 480 8.03 -25.76 7.86
CA GLN A 480 7.09 -26.86 8.17
C GLN A 480 5.67 -26.53 7.67
N SER A 481 5.19 -25.30 7.83
CA SER A 481 3.83 -24.93 7.38
C SER A 481 3.63 -25.05 5.86
N LEU A 482 4.68 -24.79 5.08
CA LEU A 482 4.65 -25.03 3.63
C LEU A 482 4.59 -26.53 3.33
N LYS A 483 5.39 -27.32 4.03
CA LYS A 483 5.42 -28.79 3.87
C LYS A 483 4.05 -29.40 4.15
N ASP A 484 3.45 -29.06 5.29
CA ASP A 484 2.14 -29.58 5.71
C ASP A 484 1.06 -29.23 4.66
N PHE A 485 1.05 -28.01 4.17
CA PHE A 485 0.12 -27.55 3.14
C PHE A 485 0.27 -28.31 1.81
N TYR A 486 1.49 -28.58 1.36
CA TYR A 486 1.70 -29.36 0.13
C TYR A 486 1.36 -30.83 0.30
N GLU A 487 1.50 -31.39 1.50
CA GLU A 487 1.09 -32.76 1.83
C GLU A 487 -0.45 -32.92 1.85
N GLU A 488 -1.17 -31.93 2.43
CA GLU A 488 -2.64 -31.85 2.40
C GLU A 488 -3.20 -31.83 0.97
N ILE A 489 -2.66 -30.97 0.10
CA ILE A 489 -3.12 -30.89 -1.29
C ILE A 489 -2.91 -32.20 -2.05
N LYS A 490 -1.81 -32.92 -1.83
CA LYS A 490 -1.56 -34.20 -2.45
C LYS A 490 -2.60 -35.22 -2.04
N THR A 491 -2.97 -35.24 -0.76
CA THR A 491 -3.97 -36.18 -0.20
C THR A 491 -5.38 -35.89 -0.73
N ASP A 492 -5.76 -34.62 -0.85
CA ASP A 492 -7.06 -34.21 -1.40
C ASP A 492 -7.13 -34.39 -2.93
N GLY A 493 -6.03 -34.21 -3.63
CA GLY A 493 -5.93 -34.47 -5.07
C GLY A 493 -6.09 -35.97 -5.40
N GLN A 494 -5.56 -36.84 -4.56
CA GLN A 494 -5.78 -38.32 -4.69
C GLN A 494 -7.23 -38.70 -4.45
N LYS A 495 -7.91 -38.09 -3.46
CA LYS A 495 -9.35 -38.35 -3.22
C LYS A 495 -10.25 -37.87 -4.35
N ARG A 496 -9.86 -36.86 -5.12
CA ARG A 496 -10.62 -36.36 -6.28
C ARG A 496 -10.40 -37.19 -7.55
N THR A 497 -9.24 -37.85 -7.70
CA THR A 497 -8.99 -38.78 -8.80
C THR A 497 -9.64 -40.16 -8.59
N ASP A 498 -9.93 -40.52 -7.34
CA ASP A 498 -10.65 -41.78 -7.02
C ASP A 498 -12.18 -41.67 -7.14
N ILE A 499 -12.71 -40.46 -7.52
CA ILE A 499 -14.16 -40.20 -7.69
C ILE A 499 -14.50 -39.91 -9.19
N LEU A 500 -13.54 -39.91 -10.09
CA LEU A 500 -13.72 -39.87 -11.54
C LEU A 500 -13.34 -41.22 -12.16
#